data_906ac7b1d3736905debd6afb860cae70
#
_entry.id   906ac7b1d3736905debd6afb860cae70
#
_cell.length_a   1.000
_cell.length_b   1.000
_cell.length_c   1.000
_cell.angle_alpha   90.00
_cell.angle_beta   90.00
_cell.angle_gamma   90.00
#
_symmetry.space_group_name_H-M   'P 1'
#
loop_
_entity.id
_entity.type
_entity.pdbx_description
1 polymer ?
#
loop_
_entity_poly.entity_id
_entity_poly.type
_entity_poly.pdbx_seq_one_letter_code
_entity_poly.pdbx_strand_id
1 'polypeptide(L)'
;GVARRQQLILENDKVTLIDDFAHHPTAIKTTLKGLKGKYKSSRIIALIEMRSNTMKSGLHDDLLNLATEEADVVYWKSDNKSQLELLQAQAPAKTKIIYTIDETVEEVVSFLKPNDLIVTMSNGSFDGLSDSLFKALSNA
;
A
#
# COMPACT_ATOMS: atom_id res chain seq x y z
N GLY A 1 -10.31 15.65 12.39
CA GLY A 1 -9.31 14.77 11.89
C GLY A 1 -8.74 15.20 10.56
N VAL A 2 -7.70 14.53 10.16
CA VAL A 2 -7.03 14.80 8.90
C VAL A 2 -7.73 14.00 7.80
N ALA A 3 -8.03 14.65 6.68
CA ALA A 3 -8.53 13.96 5.49
C ALA A 3 -7.52 12.90 5.08
N ARG A 4 -7.99 11.79 4.53
CA ARG A 4 -7.18 10.64 4.09
C ARG A 4 -6.60 9.80 5.24
N ARG A 5 -7.03 10.01 6.47
CA ARG A 5 -6.64 9.09 7.55
C ARG A 5 -7.61 7.92 7.53
N GLN A 6 -7.14 6.75 7.03
CA GLN A 6 -7.96 5.56 6.86
C GLN A 6 -9.30 5.87 6.19
N GLN A 7 -9.22 6.65 5.10
CA GLN A 7 -10.43 7.07 4.38
C GLN A 7 -10.98 5.90 3.59
N LEU A 8 -12.22 5.51 3.90
CA LEU A 8 -12.89 4.44 3.17
C LEU A 8 -13.32 4.95 1.79
N ILE A 9 -12.79 4.35 0.73
CA ILE A 9 -13.08 4.72 -0.65
C ILE A 9 -14.15 3.79 -1.24
N LEU A 10 -14.06 2.51 -0.96
CA LEU A 10 -14.98 1.50 -1.48
C LEU A 10 -15.08 0.37 -0.48
N GLU A 11 -16.30 -0.11 -0.25
CA GLU A 11 -16.52 -1.32 0.54
C GLU A 11 -17.70 -2.07 -0.04
N ASN A 12 -17.47 -3.30 -0.45
CA ASN A 12 -18.53 -4.19 -0.93
C ASN A 12 -18.20 -5.62 -0.48
N ASP A 13 -18.97 -6.59 -0.96
CA ASP A 13 -18.82 -7.99 -0.57
C ASP A 13 -17.54 -8.63 -1.14
N LYS A 14 -16.83 -7.97 -2.05
CA LYS A 14 -15.64 -8.50 -2.71
C LYS A 14 -14.35 -7.88 -2.18
N VAL A 15 -14.34 -6.59 -1.86
CA VAL A 15 -13.12 -5.87 -1.54
C VAL A 15 -13.42 -4.61 -0.73
N THR A 16 -12.44 -4.22 0.09
CA THR A 16 -12.43 -2.92 0.77
C THR A 16 -11.21 -2.15 0.30
N LEU A 17 -11.40 -0.89 -0.08
CA LEU A 17 -10.34 0.02 -0.50
C LEU A 17 -10.27 1.21 0.44
N ILE A 18 -9.10 1.42 1.03
CA ILE A 18 -8.84 2.51 1.98
C ILE A 18 -7.65 3.33 1.49
N ASP A 19 -7.75 4.66 1.61
CA ASP A 19 -6.67 5.59 1.34
C ASP A 19 -6.20 6.23 2.63
N ASP A 20 -4.88 6.33 2.84
CA ASP A 20 -4.31 6.84 4.07
C ASP A 20 -3.12 7.75 3.78
N PHE A 21 -2.93 8.75 4.66
CA PHE A 21 -1.86 9.73 4.53
C PHE A 21 -0.51 9.21 5.06
N ALA A 22 -0.44 8.01 5.64
CA ALA A 22 0.77 7.47 6.23
C ALA A 22 1.91 7.42 5.19
N HIS A 23 3.09 7.89 5.59
CA HIS A 23 4.25 7.97 4.72
C HIS A 23 5.59 7.83 5.46
N HIS A 24 5.56 7.56 6.76
CA HIS A 24 6.77 7.27 7.56
C HIS A 24 6.60 5.90 8.24
N PRO A 25 7.71 5.22 8.59
CA PRO A 25 7.62 3.86 9.12
C PRO A 25 6.67 3.72 10.31
N THR A 26 6.73 4.64 11.28
CA THR A 26 5.85 4.59 12.46
C THR A 26 4.39 4.71 12.07
N ALA A 27 4.06 5.65 11.19
CA ALA A 27 2.69 5.87 10.74
C ALA A 27 2.19 4.68 9.91
N ILE A 28 3.01 4.14 9.04
CA ILE A 28 2.69 2.95 8.24
C ILE A 28 2.39 1.77 9.16
N LYS A 29 3.24 1.53 10.14
CA LYS A 29 3.06 0.44 11.09
C LYS A 29 1.77 0.59 11.89
N THR A 30 1.51 1.78 12.41
CA THR A 30 0.30 2.07 13.18
C THR A 30 -0.96 1.86 12.34
N THR A 31 -0.97 2.35 11.12
CA THR A 31 -2.11 2.19 10.21
C THR A 31 -2.36 0.72 9.90
N LEU A 32 -1.33 -0.03 9.54
CA LEU A 32 -1.49 -1.45 9.18
C LEU A 32 -1.92 -2.29 10.38
N LYS A 33 -1.40 -2.02 11.56
CA LYS A 33 -1.84 -2.72 12.77
C LYS A 33 -3.30 -2.44 13.09
N GLY A 34 -3.71 -1.18 12.96
CA GLY A 34 -5.10 -0.79 13.17
C GLY A 34 -6.04 -1.47 12.19
N LEU A 35 -5.66 -1.51 10.92
CA LEU A 35 -6.44 -2.18 9.88
C LEU A 35 -6.51 -3.69 10.11
N LYS A 36 -5.41 -4.31 10.51
CA LYS A 36 -5.41 -5.74 10.81
C LYS A 36 -6.33 -6.06 11.97
N GLY A 37 -6.35 -5.21 12.99
CA GLY A 37 -7.26 -5.38 14.13
C GLY A 37 -8.73 -5.23 13.74
N LYS A 38 -9.04 -4.34 12.82
CA LYS A 38 -10.40 -4.06 12.36
C LYS A 38 -10.88 -5.09 11.31
N TYR A 39 -10.00 -5.52 10.42
CA TYR A 39 -10.33 -6.45 9.33
C TYR A 39 -9.57 -7.77 9.52
N LYS A 40 -9.86 -8.45 10.62
CA LYS A 40 -9.09 -9.60 11.11
C LYS A 40 -8.97 -10.76 10.13
N SER A 41 -9.98 -10.97 9.29
CA SER A 41 -10.00 -12.08 8.35
C SER A 41 -9.57 -11.68 6.94
N SER A 42 -9.23 -10.41 6.72
CA SER A 42 -8.86 -9.92 5.39
C SER A 42 -7.37 -10.09 5.12
N ARG A 43 -7.03 -10.47 3.91
CA ARG A 43 -5.67 -10.34 3.40
C ARG A 43 -5.45 -8.85 3.12
N ILE A 44 -4.30 -8.31 3.53
CA ILE A 44 -3.97 -6.90 3.34
C ILE A 44 -2.98 -6.72 2.21
N ILE A 45 -3.35 -5.91 1.23
CA ILE A 45 -2.51 -5.50 0.11
C ILE A 45 -2.22 -4.01 0.31
N ALA A 46 -0.97 -3.67 0.62
CA ALA A 46 -0.55 -2.29 0.86
C ALA A 46 0.21 -1.77 -0.34
N LEU A 47 -0.15 -0.57 -0.82
CA LEU A 47 0.56 0.12 -1.89
C LEU A 47 1.06 1.44 -1.31
N ILE A 48 2.38 1.63 -1.29
CA ILE A 48 3.02 2.71 -0.55
C ILE A 48 3.93 3.53 -1.45
N GLU A 49 3.71 4.83 -1.45
CA GLU A 49 4.55 5.78 -2.18
C GLU A 49 5.52 6.47 -1.24
N MET A 50 6.81 6.37 -1.55
CA MET A 50 7.86 7.04 -0.80
C MET A 50 8.24 8.33 -1.52
N ARG A 51 7.77 9.47 -1.00
CA ARG A 51 7.96 10.78 -1.62
C ARG A 51 8.94 11.68 -0.87
N SER A 52 9.02 11.54 0.45
CA SER A 52 9.90 12.41 1.24
C SER A 52 11.37 12.05 1.01
N ASN A 53 12.25 13.04 1.11
CA ASN A 53 13.68 12.81 0.99
C ASN A 53 14.19 11.84 2.05
N THR A 54 13.65 11.92 3.26
CA THR A 54 14.02 11.02 4.36
C THR A 54 13.71 9.57 4.00
N MET A 55 12.51 9.32 3.46
CA MET A 55 12.12 7.99 3.04
C MET A 55 12.99 7.49 1.88
N LYS A 56 13.24 8.34 0.89
CA LYS A 56 14.01 7.97 -0.30
C LYS A 56 15.51 7.85 -0.04
N SER A 57 16.01 8.38 1.08
CA SER A 57 17.44 8.34 1.40
C SER A 57 17.90 6.96 1.89
N GLY A 58 16.98 6.06 2.21
CA GLY A 58 17.31 4.74 2.73
C GLY A 58 17.55 4.68 4.22
N LEU A 59 17.42 5.79 4.95
CA LEU A 59 17.66 5.82 6.39
C LEU A 59 16.73 4.91 7.19
N HIS A 60 15.57 4.56 6.62
CA HIS A 60 14.54 3.78 7.29
C HIS A 60 14.28 2.43 6.64
N ASP A 61 15.20 1.92 5.79
CA ASP A 61 14.93 0.70 5.01
C ASP A 61 14.60 -0.51 5.88
N ASP A 62 15.36 -0.73 6.96
CA ASP A 62 15.07 -1.83 7.88
C ASP A 62 13.73 -1.66 8.57
N LEU A 63 13.39 -0.42 8.92
CA LEU A 63 12.13 -0.10 9.57
C LEU A 63 10.93 -0.23 8.63
N LEU A 64 11.14 -0.03 7.34
CA LEU A 64 10.08 -0.13 6.34
C LEU A 64 9.55 -1.56 6.24
N ASN A 65 10.43 -2.55 6.22
CA ASN A 65 10.01 -3.94 6.21
C ASN A 65 9.30 -4.33 7.50
N LEU A 66 9.80 -3.86 8.65
CA LEU A 66 9.13 -4.09 9.94
C LEU A 66 7.78 -3.40 9.99
N ALA A 67 7.68 -2.20 9.43
CA ALA A 67 6.42 -1.44 9.41
C ALA A 67 5.33 -2.14 8.62
N THR A 68 5.69 -2.98 7.66
CA THR A 68 4.73 -3.66 6.78
C THR A 68 4.51 -5.13 7.14
N GLU A 69 4.87 -5.56 8.35
CA GLU A 69 4.68 -6.95 8.79
C GLU A 69 3.25 -7.44 8.66
N GLU A 70 2.28 -6.57 8.93
CA GLU A 70 0.86 -6.94 8.90
C GLU A 70 0.29 -7.03 7.49
N ALA A 71 1.02 -6.56 6.48
CA ALA A 71 0.57 -6.66 5.10
C ALA A 71 1.00 -8.00 4.49
N ASP A 72 0.13 -8.61 3.72
CA ASP A 72 0.40 -9.87 3.02
C ASP A 72 1.10 -9.63 1.69
N VAL A 73 0.82 -8.50 1.04
CA VAL A 73 1.46 -8.07 -0.20
C VAL A 73 1.76 -6.59 -0.06
N VAL A 74 2.97 -6.17 -0.45
CA VAL A 74 3.39 -4.77 -0.38
C VAL A 74 3.92 -4.34 -1.73
N TYR A 75 3.37 -3.25 -2.25
CA TYR A 75 3.86 -2.58 -3.45
C TYR A 75 4.53 -1.28 -3.04
N TRP A 76 5.77 -1.07 -3.49
CA TRP A 76 6.52 0.14 -3.22
C TRP A 76 6.72 0.97 -4.48
N LYS A 77 6.52 2.28 -4.35
CA LYS A 77 6.86 3.25 -5.38
C LYS A 77 7.88 4.23 -4.83
N SER A 78 9.01 4.40 -5.53
CA SER A 78 10.08 5.33 -5.14
C SER A 78 10.93 5.66 -6.36
N ASP A 79 11.57 6.83 -6.34
CA ASP A 79 12.59 7.20 -7.32
C ASP A 79 13.94 6.57 -7.00
N ASN A 80 14.11 6.05 -5.80
CA ASN A 80 15.36 5.42 -5.36
C ASN A 80 15.36 3.94 -5.72
N LYS A 81 15.94 3.62 -6.86
CA LYS A 81 15.95 2.25 -7.38
C LYS A 81 16.68 1.27 -6.46
N SER A 82 17.80 1.70 -5.88
CA SER A 82 18.57 0.83 -4.96
C SER A 82 17.74 0.47 -3.73
N GLN A 83 16.96 1.42 -3.21
CA GLN A 83 16.08 1.18 -2.07
C GLN A 83 15.00 0.15 -2.42
N LEU A 84 14.38 0.28 -3.59
CA LEU A 84 13.37 -0.67 -4.05
C LEU A 84 13.95 -2.07 -4.17
N GLU A 85 15.14 -2.21 -4.73
CA GLU A 85 15.83 -3.50 -4.87
C GLU A 85 16.11 -4.12 -3.50
N LEU A 86 16.55 -3.31 -2.54
CA LEU A 86 16.83 -3.78 -1.18
C LEU A 86 15.56 -4.25 -0.48
N LEU A 87 14.49 -3.47 -0.55
CA LEU A 87 13.21 -3.86 0.05
C LEU A 87 12.70 -5.17 -0.53
N GLN A 88 12.80 -5.33 -1.84
CA GLN A 88 12.37 -6.57 -2.49
C GLN A 88 13.25 -7.75 -2.10
N ALA A 89 14.57 -7.53 -1.99
CA ALA A 89 15.52 -8.57 -1.60
C ALA A 89 15.29 -9.06 -0.17
N GLN A 90 14.88 -8.14 0.72
CA GLN A 90 14.64 -8.47 2.13
C GLN A 90 13.35 -9.27 2.34
N ALA A 91 12.34 -9.08 1.50
CA ALA A 91 11.06 -9.77 1.61
C ALA A 91 10.51 -10.13 0.23
N PRO A 92 11.21 -11.01 -0.51
CA PRO A 92 10.88 -11.25 -1.93
C PRO A 92 9.52 -11.91 -2.14
N ALA A 93 9.04 -12.68 -1.16
CA ALA A 93 7.78 -13.42 -1.32
C ALA A 93 6.56 -12.51 -1.35
N LYS A 94 6.64 -11.34 -0.74
CA LYS A 94 5.48 -10.43 -0.63
C LYS A 94 5.70 -9.05 -1.21
N THR A 95 6.91 -8.70 -1.64
CA THR A 95 7.28 -7.34 -2.04
C THR A 95 7.31 -7.21 -3.55
N LYS A 96 6.61 -6.19 -4.05
CA LYS A 96 6.53 -5.87 -5.47
C LYS A 96 6.87 -4.39 -5.67
N ILE A 97 7.25 -4.03 -6.90
CA ILE A 97 7.64 -2.67 -7.26
C ILE A 97 6.61 -2.09 -8.21
N ILE A 98 6.21 -0.84 -7.98
CA ILE A 98 5.30 -0.12 -8.87
C ILE A 98 6.14 0.57 -9.94
N TYR A 99 5.98 0.15 -11.19
CA TYR A 99 6.59 0.79 -12.34
C TYR A 99 5.61 1.75 -13.01
N THR A 100 4.39 1.31 -13.25
CA THR A 100 3.31 2.15 -13.77
C THR A 100 2.04 1.90 -12.98
N ILE A 101 1.19 2.92 -12.93
CA ILE A 101 -0.10 2.81 -12.23
C ILE A 101 -1.00 1.78 -12.93
N ASP A 102 -1.10 1.85 -14.24
CA ASP A 102 -1.99 0.97 -15.00
C ASP A 102 -1.62 -0.51 -14.84
N GLU A 103 -0.35 -0.85 -14.94
CA GLU A 103 0.11 -2.23 -14.74
C GLU A 103 -0.17 -2.72 -13.32
N THR A 104 0.03 -1.84 -12.34
CA THR A 104 -0.22 -2.18 -10.92
C THR A 104 -1.69 -2.45 -10.68
N VAL A 105 -2.57 -1.60 -11.20
CA VAL A 105 -4.02 -1.79 -11.06
C VAL A 105 -4.45 -3.12 -11.71
N GLU A 106 -4.01 -3.40 -12.93
CA GLU A 106 -4.31 -4.66 -13.59
C GLU A 106 -3.86 -5.86 -12.77
N GLU A 107 -2.65 -5.80 -12.24
CA GLU A 107 -2.08 -6.90 -11.46
C GLU A 107 -2.87 -7.13 -10.17
N VAL A 108 -3.16 -6.07 -9.43
CA VAL A 108 -3.93 -6.17 -8.18
C VAL A 108 -5.30 -6.77 -8.45
N VAL A 109 -6.01 -6.28 -9.46
CA VAL A 109 -7.33 -6.80 -9.82
C VAL A 109 -7.26 -8.28 -10.20
N SER A 110 -6.20 -8.69 -10.92
CA SER A 110 -6.06 -10.05 -11.42
C SER A 110 -5.90 -11.10 -10.31
N PHE A 111 -5.30 -10.73 -9.18
CA PHE A 111 -5.07 -11.71 -8.11
C PHE A 111 -5.96 -11.50 -6.88
N LEU A 112 -6.92 -10.59 -6.98
CA LEU A 112 -7.82 -10.27 -5.88
C LEU A 112 -8.56 -11.51 -5.39
N LYS A 113 -8.68 -11.63 -4.07
CA LYS A 113 -9.46 -12.69 -3.42
C LYS A 113 -10.62 -12.07 -2.67
N PRO A 114 -11.73 -12.82 -2.49
CA PRO A 114 -12.85 -12.29 -1.71
C PRO A 114 -12.39 -11.79 -0.34
N ASN A 115 -12.93 -10.67 0.08
CA ASN A 115 -12.68 -10.07 1.38
C ASN A 115 -11.29 -9.41 1.52
N ASP A 116 -10.56 -9.22 0.43
CA ASP A 116 -9.28 -8.52 0.47
C ASP A 116 -9.45 -7.07 0.88
N LEU A 117 -8.45 -6.56 1.61
CA LEU A 117 -8.34 -5.16 1.98
C LEU A 117 -7.15 -4.56 1.22
N ILE A 118 -7.42 -3.52 0.45
CA ILE A 118 -6.39 -2.76 -0.26
C ILE A 118 -6.24 -1.41 0.44
N VAL A 119 -5.01 -1.04 0.78
CA VAL A 119 -4.74 0.27 1.36
C VAL A 119 -3.65 0.98 0.56
N THR A 120 -3.94 2.21 0.13
CA THR A 120 -2.98 3.08 -0.54
C THR A 120 -2.45 4.09 0.47
N MET A 121 -1.14 4.26 0.53
CA MET A 121 -0.49 5.15 1.49
C MET A 121 0.45 6.12 0.80
N SER A 122 0.21 7.41 0.97
CA SER A 122 1.03 8.46 0.37
C SER A 122 0.70 9.79 1.04
N ASN A 123 1.69 10.70 1.11
CA ASN A 123 1.42 12.08 1.51
C ASN A 123 1.14 12.99 0.30
N GLY A 124 0.94 12.40 -0.87
CA GLY A 124 0.62 13.12 -2.10
C GLY A 124 -0.53 12.46 -2.85
N SER A 125 -0.60 12.67 -4.15
CA SER A 125 -1.67 12.13 -4.98
C SER A 125 -1.48 10.66 -5.37
N PHE A 126 -0.29 10.13 -5.21
CA PHE A 126 0.06 8.77 -5.65
C PHE A 126 -0.29 8.55 -7.12
N ASP A 127 -0.10 9.59 -7.95
CA ASP A 127 -0.41 9.56 -9.39
C ASP A 127 -1.82 9.06 -9.70
N GLY A 128 -2.79 9.32 -8.81
CA GLY A 128 -4.18 8.93 -9.00
C GLY A 128 -4.46 7.46 -8.78
N LEU A 129 -3.56 6.72 -8.12
CA LEU A 129 -3.71 5.28 -7.92
C LEU A 129 -5.03 4.90 -7.25
N SER A 130 -5.41 5.62 -6.19
CA SER A 130 -6.65 5.32 -5.46
C SER A 130 -7.88 5.44 -6.36
N ASP A 131 -7.95 6.49 -7.18
CA ASP A 131 -9.05 6.67 -8.13
C ASP A 131 -9.06 5.59 -9.21
N SER A 132 -7.89 5.22 -9.71
CA SER A 132 -7.78 4.16 -10.72
C SER A 132 -8.21 2.81 -10.17
N LEU A 133 -7.84 2.51 -8.94
CA LEU A 133 -8.30 1.30 -8.25
C LEU A 133 -9.80 1.33 -8.02
N PHE A 134 -10.34 2.46 -7.57
CA PHE A 134 -11.77 2.60 -7.36
C PHE A 134 -12.55 2.29 -8.64
N LYS A 135 -12.14 2.88 -9.76
CA LYS A 135 -12.81 2.65 -11.05
C LYS A 135 -12.75 1.19 -11.47
N ALA A 136 -11.57 0.58 -11.37
CA ALA A 136 -11.39 -0.82 -11.76
C ALA A 136 -12.19 -1.78 -10.87
N LEU A 137 -12.20 -1.53 -9.55
CA LEU A 137 -12.87 -2.39 -8.58
C LEU A 137 -14.39 -2.21 -8.60
N SER A 138 -14.86 -1.00 -8.91
CA SER A 138 -16.30 -0.73 -8.99
C SER A 138 -16.94 -1.41 -10.19
N ASN A 139 -16.18 -1.68 -11.24
CA ASN A 139 -16.67 -2.30 -12.48
C ASN A 139 -16.43 -3.82 -12.54
N ALA A 140 -15.81 -4.35 -11.50
CA ALA A 140 -15.47 -5.78 -11.46
C ALA A 140 -16.60 -6.65 -10.95
#